data_d40b06a9086cb54609ada30344939486
#
_entry.id   d40b06a9086cb54609ada30344939486
#
_cell.length_a   1.000
_cell.length_b   1.000
_cell.length_c   1.000
_cell.angle_alpha   90.00
_cell.angle_beta   90.00
_cell.angle_gamma   90.00
#
_symmetry.space_group_name_H-M   'P 1'
#
loop_
_entity.id
_entity.type
_entity.pdbx_description
1 polymer ?
#
loop_
_entity_poly.entity_id
_entity_poly.type
_entity_poly.pdbx_seq_one_letter_code
_entity_poly.pdbx_strand_id
1 'polypeptide(L)'
;MCFTPDALPPRIPEDRVIPALAGGAAAERLTLESADGTSFVVALAECPDPVGGPAVIILPDVRGLYSFYVDLAERFVTAGYHALAIDYFGRTAGAEERDDEFDYMPHVMQTTPAQVQADIAAARDALAERTGATSFVTLGFCFGGAQSDLAGTNPDLGLDAVIAFYGMLSPERAGLDSPDFPAPLRSADKIVTPVLALYGGADPLIPPEDIQAFEAALTSNGVPHEIYSYPGAPHSFFDRSFDEHADASADAWRRVLDFLGKVEAGAVA
;
A
#
# COMPACT_ATOMS: atom_id res chain seq x y z
N MET A 1 16.23 -1.25 -6.39
CA MET A 1 15.17 -2.07 -6.99
C MET A 1 14.27 -2.50 -5.85
N CYS A 2 12.96 -2.45 -6.04
CA CYS A 2 12.05 -2.97 -5.05
C CYS A 2 12.17 -4.49 -4.97
N PHE A 3 11.15 -5.25 -5.26
CA PHE A 3 11.26 -6.72 -5.23
C PHE A 3 11.95 -7.29 -6.48
N THR A 4 12.50 -8.48 -6.39
CA THR A 4 12.94 -9.27 -7.56
C THR A 4 11.71 -9.86 -8.29
N PRO A 5 11.81 -10.28 -9.56
CA PRO A 5 10.66 -10.85 -10.29
C PRO A 5 10.05 -12.09 -9.62
N ASP A 6 10.87 -12.85 -8.89
CA ASP A 6 10.48 -14.05 -8.13
C ASP A 6 10.10 -13.76 -6.67
N ALA A 7 10.00 -12.49 -6.28
CA ALA A 7 9.56 -12.09 -4.96
C ALA A 7 8.15 -12.61 -4.65
N LEU A 8 7.94 -12.99 -3.40
CA LEU A 8 6.67 -13.53 -2.93
C LEU A 8 6.28 -12.85 -1.62
N PRO A 9 5.03 -12.45 -1.44
CA PRO A 9 4.62 -11.84 -0.19
C PRO A 9 4.80 -12.81 0.97
N PRO A 10 5.22 -12.35 2.16
CA PRO A 10 5.35 -13.17 3.35
C PRO A 10 4.03 -13.87 3.69
N ARG A 11 4.12 -15.02 4.32
CA ARG A 11 2.93 -15.72 4.81
C ARG A 11 2.32 -14.94 5.97
N ILE A 12 1.00 -14.94 6.04
CA ILE A 12 0.30 -14.45 7.22
C ILE A 12 0.72 -15.31 8.42
N PRO A 13 0.99 -14.70 9.60
CA PRO A 13 1.25 -15.44 10.83
C PRO A 13 0.14 -16.45 11.11
N GLU A 14 0.50 -17.69 11.47
CA GLU A 14 -0.45 -18.80 11.61
C GLU A 14 -1.59 -18.48 12.58
N ASP A 15 -1.30 -17.72 13.64
CA ASP A 15 -2.26 -17.26 14.64
C ASP A 15 -3.25 -16.19 14.12
N ARG A 16 -3.03 -15.71 12.90
CA ARG A 16 -3.88 -14.71 12.21
C ARG A 16 -4.63 -15.27 11.00
N VAL A 17 -4.38 -16.50 10.64
CA VAL A 17 -5.10 -17.20 9.57
C VAL A 17 -6.47 -17.64 10.10
N ILE A 18 -7.53 -17.29 9.41
CA ILE A 18 -8.87 -17.81 9.70
C ILE A 18 -8.97 -19.20 9.09
N PRO A 19 -9.15 -20.27 9.90
CA PRO A 19 -9.09 -21.65 9.40
C PRO A 19 -10.06 -21.93 8.24
N ALA A 20 -11.26 -21.34 8.26
CA ALA A 20 -12.25 -21.49 7.19
C ALA A 20 -11.81 -20.82 5.87
N LEU A 21 -10.89 -19.86 5.92
CA LEU A 21 -10.36 -19.09 4.79
C LEU A 21 -8.94 -19.48 4.40
N ALA A 22 -8.37 -20.51 5.03
CA ALA A 22 -6.97 -20.94 4.80
C ALA A 22 -6.68 -21.35 3.34
N GLY A 23 -7.71 -21.68 2.56
CA GLY A 23 -7.59 -21.94 1.11
C GLY A 23 -7.45 -20.68 0.26
N GLY A 24 -7.65 -19.50 0.85
CA GLY A 24 -7.69 -18.21 0.13
C GLY A 24 -8.88 -18.12 -0.84
N ALA A 25 -8.90 -17.05 -1.60
CA ALA A 25 -9.75 -16.88 -2.80
C ALA A 25 -8.87 -16.33 -3.91
N ALA A 26 -9.04 -16.84 -5.12
CA ALA A 26 -8.31 -16.31 -6.28
C ALA A 26 -8.76 -14.87 -6.56
N ALA A 27 -7.81 -13.99 -6.84
CA ALA A 27 -8.12 -12.65 -7.25
C ALA A 27 -8.68 -12.61 -8.68
N GLU A 28 -9.77 -11.87 -8.88
CA GLU A 28 -10.33 -11.59 -10.18
C GLU A 28 -9.64 -10.35 -10.77
N ARG A 29 -9.17 -10.44 -12.02
CA ARG A 29 -8.68 -9.27 -12.74
C ARG A 29 -9.84 -8.52 -13.39
N LEU A 30 -9.92 -7.24 -13.15
CA LEU A 30 -10.95 -6.35 -13.65
C LEU A 30 -10.30 -5.11 -14.28
N THR A 31 -11.05 -4.44 -15.14
CA THR A 31 -10.71 -3.09 -15.61
C THR A 31 -11.70 -2.11 -15.00
N LEU A 32 -11.16 -1.10 -14.32
CA LEU A 32 -11.94 0.01 -13.80
C LEU A 32 -11.69 1.26 -14.66
N GLU A 33 -12.57 2.24 -14.50
CA GLU A 33 -12.43 3.55 -15.13
C GLU A 33 -12.28 4.62 -14.04
N SER A 34 -11.21 5.40 -14.13
CA SER A 34 -10.96 6.55 -13.26
C SER A 34 -11.83 7.74 -13.67
N ALA A 35 -11.95 8.73 -12.78
CA ALA A 35 -12.79 9.92 -13.03
C ALA A 35 -12.37 10.75 -14.27
N ASP A 36 -11.13 10.59 -14.74
CA ASP A 36 -10.62 11.23 -15.96
C ASP A 36 -10.87 10.40 -17.23
N GLY A 37 -11.62 9.29 -17.14
CA GLY A 37 -11.93 8.38 -18.25
C GLY A 37 -10.82 7.39 -18.57
N THR A 38 -9.76 7.32 -17.75
CA THR A 38 -8.68 6.34 -17.94
C THR A 38 -9.09 4.97 -17.45
N SER A 39 -8.93 3.96 -18.30
CA SER A 39 -9.06 2.56 -17.91
C SER A 39 -7.77 2.05 -17.28
N PHE A 40 -7.87 1.31 -16.18
CA PHE A 40 -6.74 0.69 -15.51
C PHE A 40 -7.11 -0.70 -14.94
N VAL A 41 -6.12 -1.57 -14.84
CA VAL A 41 -6.31 -2.95 -14.35
C VAL A 41 -6.25 -2.99 -12.84
N VAL A 42 -7.08 -3.86 -12.25
CA VAL A 42 -7.04 -4.19 -10.83
C VAL A 42 -7.11 -5.70 -10.61
N ALA A 43 -6.65 -6.16 -9.46
CA ALA A 43 -6.84 -7.52 -8.98
C ALA A 43 -7.66 -7.47 -7.69
N LEU A 44 -8.89 -7.96 -7.73
CA LEU A 44 -9.84 -7.97 -6.61
C LEU A 44 -9.91 -9.37 -6.00
N ALA A 45 -9.62 -9.48 -4.72
CA ALA A 45 -9.81 -10.67 -3.90
C ALA A 45 -10.94 -10.44 -2.90
N GLU A 46 -12.08 -11.08 -3.17
CA GLU A 46 -13.26 -10.98 -2.30
C GLU A 46 -13.21 -12.01 -1.19
N CYS A 47 -13.36 -11.59 0.07
CA CYS A 47 -13.45 -12.49 1.20
C CYS A 47 -14.88 -13.00 1.35
N PRO A 48 -15.12 -14.33 1.30
CA PRO A 48 -16.47 -14.88 1.37
C PRO A 48 -17.11 -14.77 2.77
N ASP A 49 -16.30 -14.63 3.82
CA ASP A 49 -16.74 -14.49 5.21
C ASP A 49 -15.83 -13.47 5.92
N PRO A 50 -16.04 -12.16 5.67
CA PRO A 50 -15.16 -11.13 6.20
C PRO A 50 -15.33 -10.92 7.71
N VAL A 51 -14.24 -10.55 8.37
CA VAL A 51 -14.26 -10.26 9.83
C VAL A 51 -14.97 -8.94 10.19
N GLY A 52 -15.35 -8.13 9.19
CA GLY A 52 -16.03 -6.85 9.38
C GLY A 52 -15.09 -5.63 9.34
N GLY A 53 -13.79 -5.83 9.19
CA GLY A 53 -12.80 -4.75 9.11
C GLY A 53 -12.79 -4.01 7.77
N PRO A 54 -11.88 -3.03 7.60
CA PRO A 54 -11.79 -2.24 6.38
C PRO A 54 -11.35 -3.07 5.18
N ALA A 55 -11.86 -2.75 4.00
CA ALA A 55 -11.32 -3.26 2.75
C ALA A 55 -9.99 -2.58 2.41
N VAL A 56 -9.03 -3.35 1.88
CA VAL A 56 -7.66 -2.91 1.65
C VAL A 56 -7.42 -2.60 0.18
N ILE A 57 -7.03 -1.36 -0.13
CA ILE A 57 -6.60 -0.94 -1.46
C ILE A 57 -5.07 -0.99 -1.49
N ILE A 58 -4.52 -1.94 -2.25
CA ILE A 58 -3.08 -2.18 -2.34
C ILE A 58 -2.49 -1.31 -3.44
N LEU A 59 -1.46 -0.53 -3.08
CA LEU A 59 -0.72 0.35 -3.97
C LEU A 59 0.67 -0.28 -4.23
N PRO A 60 0.91 -0.82 -5.43
CA PRO A 60 2.15 -1.50 -5.78
C PRO A 60 3.41 -0.62 -5.72
N ASP A 61 4.57 -1.24 -5.86
CA ASP A 61 5.83 -0.55 -6.08
C ASP A 61 5.93 0.05 -7.51
N VAL A 62 7.09 0.53 -7.90
CA VAL A 62 7.34 1.16 -9.21
C VAL A 62 7.02 0.27 -10.43
N ARG A 63 6.85 -1.04 -10.26
CA ARG A 63 6.56 -1.98 -11.37
C ARG A 63 5.06 -2.09 -11.70
N GLY A 64 4.19 -1.49 -10.87
CA GLY A 64 2.75 -1.60 -11.04
C GLY A 64 2.19 -2.95 -10.57
N LEU A 65 1.05 -3.35 -11.13
CA LEU A 65 0.34 -4.57 -10.72
C LEU A 65 0.97 -5.82 -11.35
N TYR A 66 1.83 -6.50 -10.61
CA TYR A 66 2.40 -7.79 -10.98
C TYR A 66 2.04 -8.88 -9.93
N SER A 67 2.50 -10.12 -10.14
CA SER A 67 2.08 -11.31 -9.37
C SER A 67 2.18 -11.15 -7.86
N PHE A 68 3.22 -10.51 -7.33
CA PHE A 68 3.37 -10.28 -5.90
C PHE A 68 2.16 -9.60 -5.26
N TYR A 69 1.59 -8.56 -5.92
CA TYR A 69 0.46 -7.82 -5.37
C TYR A 69 -0.88 -8.54 -5.56
N VAL A 70 -0.99 -9.36 -6.59
CA VAL A 70 -2.12 -10.28 -6.77
C VAL A 70 -2.13 -11.31 -5.62
N ASP A 71 -0.98 -11.96 -5.39
CA ASP A 71 -0.82 -12.91 -4.29
C ASP A 71 -1.04 -12.26 -2.91
N LEU A 72 -0.63 -10.98 -2.76
CA LEU A 72 -0.82 -10.24 -1.53
C LEU A 72 -2.32 -9.97 -1.28
N ALA A 73 -3.08 -9.59 -2.29
CA ALA A 73 -4.53 -9.41 -2.18
C ALA A 73 -5.21 -10.73 -1.74
N GLU A 74 -4.82 -11.87 -2.34
CA GLU A 74 -5.33 -13.19 -1.93
C GLU A 74 -4.99 -13.55 -0.49
N ARG A 75 -3.81 -13.10 0.02
CA ARG A 75 -3.43 -13.33 1.42
C ARG A 75 -4.31 -12.57 2.40
N PHE A 76 -4.75 -11.35 2.08
CA PHE A 76 -5.69 -10.63 2.93
C PHE A 76 -6.99 -11.40 3.13
N VAL A 77 -7.45 -12.15 2.11
CA VAL A 77 -8.62 -13.02 2.26
C VAL A 77 -8.40 -14.07 3.35
N THR A 78 -7.21 -14.66 3.46
CA THR A 78 -6.93 -15.66 4.50
C THR A 78 -6.93 -15.08 5.92
N ALA A 79 -6.82 -13.75 6.05
CA ALA A 79 -6.96 -13.01 7.29
C ALA A 79 -8.37 -12.38 7.48
N GLY A 80 -9.30 -12.61 6.55
CA GLY A 80 -10.68 -12.18 6.65
C GLY A 80 -10.98 -10.79 6.08
N TYR A 81 -10.12 -10.24 5.22
CA TYR A 81 -10.30 -8.93 4.62
C TYR A 81 -10.52 -9.01 3.11
N HIS A 82 -11.35 -8.15 2.58
CA HIS A 82 -11.37 -7.87 1.13
C HIS A 82 -10.14 -7.07 0.76
N ALA A 83 -9.55 -7.35 -0.42
CA ALA A 83 -8.43 -6.58 -0.90
C ALA A 83 -8.49 -6.37 -2.42
N LEU A 84 -8.04 -5.22 -2.89
CA LEU A 84 -7.95 -4.87 -4.29
C LEU A 84 -6.60 -4.20 -4.56
N ALA A 85 -5.80 -4.77 -5.46
CA ALA A 85 -4.54 -4.17 -5.90
C ALA A 85 -4.74 -3.44 -7.23
N ILE A 86 -4.25 -2.20 -7.34
CA ILE A 86 -4.41 -1.37 -8.55
C ILE A 86 -3.15 -1.39 -9.42
N ASP A 87 -3.31 -1.06 -10.71
CA ASP A 87 -2.21 -0.65 -11.59
C ASP A 87 -2.24 0.86 -11.84
N TYR A 88 -1.09 1.53 -11.80
CA TYR A 88 -1.03 2.99 -11.97
C TYR A 88 -0.95 3.44 -13.43
N PHE A 89 -0.58 2.51 -14.34
CA PHE A 89 -0.03 2.89 -15.64
C PHE A 89 -1.05 2.84 -16.76
N GLY A 90 -2.34 2.77 -16.43
CA GLY A 90 -3.42 2.82 -17.42
C GLY A 90 -3.32 4.03 -18.37
N ARG A 91 -2.90 5.21 -17.83
CA ARG A 91 -2.77 6.46 -18.60
C ARG A 91 -1.60 6.43 -19.59
N THR A 92 -0.56 5.69 -19.33
CA THR A 92 0.68 5.76 -20.08
C THR A 92 1.04 4.47 -20.80
N ALA A 93 0.53 3.32 -20.34
CA ALA A 93 0.83 2.00 -20.87
C ALA A 93 -0.42 1.18 -21.20
N GLY A 94 -1.64 1.77 -21.06
CA GLY A 94 -2.90 1.04 -21.29
C GLY A 94 -3.24 0.03 -20.19
N ALA A 95 -4.37 -0.66 -20.36
CA ALA A 95 -4.92 -1.63 -19.41
C ALA A 95 -4.46 -3.07 -19.73
N GLU A 96 -3.19 -3.26 -20.00
CA GLU A 96 -2.57 -4.57 -20.25
C GLU A 96 -1.86 -5.09 -18.98
N GLU A 97 -1.63 -6.40 -18.93
CA GLU A 97 -0.87 -7.01 -17.84
C GLU A 97 0.61 -6.59 -17.91
N ARG A 98 1.23 -6.44 -16.74
CA ARG A 98 2.66 -6.12 -16.63
C ARG A 98 3.44 -7.41 -16.47
N ASP A 99 4.46 -7.59 -17.30
CA ASP A 99 5.42 -8.68 -17.23
C ASP A 99 6.78 -8.19 -16.67
N ASP A 100 7.72 -9.11 -16.54
CA ASP A 100 9.06 -8.82 -16.00
C ASP A 100 9.91 -7.94 -16.92
N GLU A 101 9.55 -7.79 -18.19
CA GLU A 101 10.24 -6.97 -19.18
C GLU A 101 9.65 -5.55 -19.29
N PHE A 102 8.57 -5.26 -18.55
CA PHE A 102 7.93 -3.95 -18.59
C PHE A 102 8.86 -2.83 -18.11
N ASP A 103 9.16 -1.90 -19.02
CA ASP A 103 9.99 -0.71 -18.69
C ASP A 103 9.16 0.32 -17.92
N TYR A 104 9.05 0.13 -16.62
CA TYR A 104 8.19 0.92 -15.73
C TYR A 104 8.66 2.36 -15.50
N MET A 105 9.98 2.65 -15.56
CA MET A 105 10.51 3.96 -15.14
C MET A 105 9.94 5.16 -15.92
N PRO A 106 9.80 5.11 -17.27
CA PRO A 106 9.16 6.18 -18.01
C PRO A 106 7.71 6.45 -17.59
N HIS A 107 6.98 5.41 -17.13
CA HIS A 107 5.60 5.50 -16.69
C HIS A 107 5.52 6.06 -15.25
N VAL A 108 6.40 5.60 -14.36
CA VAL A 108 6.54 6.13 -12.99
C VAL A 108 6.75 7.64 -13.01
N MET A 109 7.64 8.13 -13.87
CA MET A 109 7.95 9.57 -13.99
C MET A 109 6.80 10.42 -14.54
N GLN A 110 5.75 9.81 -15.10
CA GLN A 110 4.55 10.46 -15.61
C GLN A 110 3.34 10.27 -14.68
N THR A 111 3.47 9.47 -13.63
CA THR A 111 2.40 9.19 -12.68
C THR A 111 2.44 10.20 -11.54
N THR A 112 1.35 10.95 -11.38
CA THR A 112 1.23 11.97 -10.34
C THR A 112 0.37 11.50 -9.16
N PRO A 113 0.55 12.04 -7.94
CA PRO A 113 -0.29 11.73 -6.80
C PRO A 113 -1.79 11.97 -7.07
N ALA A 114 -2.15 13.01 -7.80
CA ALA A 114 -3.55 13.30 -8.12
C ALA A 114 -4.18 12.20 -9.00
N GLN A 115 -3.43 11.65 -9.96
CA GLN A 115 -3.88 10.53 -10.79
C GLN A 115 -4.09 9.27 -9.95
N VAL A 116 -3.13 8.94 -9.07
CA VAL A 116 -3.24 7.77 -8.18
C VAL A 116 -4.42 7.92 -7.21
N GLN A 117 -4.67 9.12 -6.69
CA GLN A 117 -5.84 9.39 -5.85
C GLN A 117 -7.17 9.20 -6.59
N ALA A 118 -7.23 9.57 -7.87
CA ALA A 118 -8.41 9.30 -8.70
C ALA A 118 -8.63 7.78 -8.90
N ASP A 119 -7.56 7.02 -9.08
CA ASP A 119 -7.62 5.55 -9.20
C ASP A 119 -8.01 4.88 -7.87
N ILE A 120 -7.50 5.40 -6.73
CA ILE A 120 -7.92 4.97 -5.38
C ILE A 120 -9.42 5.19 -5.18
N ALA A 121 -9.96 6.33 -5.59
CA ALA A 121 -11.39 6.61 -5.47
C ALA A 121 -12.23 5.60 -6.28
N ALA A 122 -11.84 5.31 -7.53
CA ALA A 122 -12.51 4.30 -8.36
C ALA A 122 -12.39 2.88 -7.77
N ALA A 123 -11.23 2.53 -7.21
CA ALA A 123 -11.01 1.24 -6.54
C ALA A 123 -11.88 1.09 -5.28
N ARG A 124 -11.98 2.16 -4.46
CA ARG A 124 -12.85 2.22 -3.29
C ARG A 124 -14.31 1.99 -3.68
N ASP A 125 -14.79 2.68 -4.70
CA ASP A 125 -16.17 2.59 -5.15
C ASP A 125 -16.49 1.19 -5.69
N ALA A 126 -15.56 0.57 -6.43
CA ALA A 126 -15.67 -0.81 -6.89
C ALA A 126 -15.71 -1.81 -5.72
N LEU A 127 -14.87 -1.64 -4.70
CA LEU A 127 -14.91 -2.45 -3.47
C LEU A 127 -16.25 -2.30 -2.75
N ALA A 128 -16.74 -1.07 -2.58
CA ALA A 128 -18.03 -0.81 -1.97
C ALA A 128 -19.18 -1.50 -2.71
N GLU A 129 -19.20 -1.40 -4.03
CA GLU A 129 -20.24 -2.01 -4.89
C GLU A 129 -20.19 -3.54 -4.84
N ARG A 130 -18.99 -4.11 -4.94
CA ARG A 130 -18.80 -5.58 -5.05
C ARG A 130 -18.97 -6.30 -3.72
N THR A 131 -18.54 -5.69 -2.62
CA THR A 131 -18.43 -6.37 -1.32
C THR A 131 -19.34 -5.80 -0.24
N GLY A 132 -19.92 -4.63 -0.46
CA GLY A 132 -20.67 -3.90 0.56
C GLY A 132 -19.79 -3.26 1.65
N ALA A 133 -18.46 -3.23 1.47
CA ALA A 133 -17.57 -2.58 2.42
C ALA A 133 -17.90 -1.08 2.56
N THR A 134 -17.81 -0.58 3.79
CA THR A 134 -18.07 0.83 4.13
C THR A 134 -16.87 1.50 4.79
N SER A 135 -15.80 0.76 5.02
CA SER A 135 -14.54 1.20 5.63
C SER A 135 -13.38 0.81 4.71
N PHE A 136 -12.44 1.72 4.49
CA PHE A 136 -11.38 1.56 3.49
C PHE A 136 -10.05 2.06 4.00
N VAL A 137 -9.00 1.33 3.68
CA VAL A 137 -7.61 1.74 3.92
C VAL A 137 -6.77 1.56 2.66
N THR A 138 -5.75 2.38 2.49
CA THR A 138 -4.69 2.09 1.51
C THR A 138 -3.53 1.38 2.20
N LEU A 139 -2.87 0.49 1.45
CA LEU A 139 -1.64 -0.18 1.86
C LEU A 139 -0.66 -0.14 0.70
N GLY A 140 0.41 0.64 0.83
CA GLY A 140 1.35 0.90 -0.26
C GLY A 140 2.77 0.43 0.03
N PHE A 141 3.52 0.15 -1.06
CA PHE A 141 4.90 -0.34 -1.00
C PHE A 141 5.83 0.53 -1.85
N CYS A 142 6.96 0.98 -1.31
CA CYS A 142 7.94 1.80 -2.02
C CYS A 142 7.28 3.06 -2.64
N PHE A 143 7.20 3.15 -3.97
CA PHE A 143 6.46 4.19 -4.68
C PHE A 143 4.99 4.27 -4.21
N GLY A 144 4.33 3.11 -4.13
CA GLY A 144 2.97 3.02 -3.59
C GLY A 144 2.87 3.37 -2.11
N GLY A 145 3.94 3.14 -1.32
CA GLY A 145 4.01 3.59 0.07
C GLY A 145 3.95 5.11 0.18
N ALA A 146 4.75 5.81 -0.63
CA ALA A 146 4.69 7.27 -0.70
C ALA A 146 3.33 7.79 -1.22
N GLN A 147 2.70 7.08 -2.16
CA GLN A 147 1.35 7.41 -2.64
C GLN A 147 0.28 7.18 -1.56
N SER A 148 0.43 6.13 -0.74
CA SER A 148 -0.45 5.87 0.39
C SER A 148 -0.38 6.98 1.43
N ASP A 149 0.83 7.41 1.82
CA ASP A 149 1.00 8.56 2.72
C ASP A 149 0.34 9.83 2.14
N LEU A 150 0.52 10.09 0.84
CA LEU A 150 -0.07 11.25 0.17
C LEU A 150 -1.60 11.13 0.01
N ALA A 151 -2.17 9.94 -0.08
CA ALA A 151 -3.62 9.74 -0.04
C ALA A 151 -4.22 10.24 1.27
N GLY A 152 -3.46 10.15 2.38
CA GLY A 152 -3.85 10.69 3.68
C GLY A 152 -3.99 12.22 3.74
N THR A 153 -3.57 12.94 2.70
CA THR A 153 -3.77 14.41 2.60
C THR A 153 -5.13 14.79 2.03
N ASN A 154 -5.89 13.82 1.50
CA ASN A 154 -7.15 14.07 0.81
C ASN A 154 -8.33 13.40 1.53
N PRO A 155 -9.09 14.13 2.37
CA PRO A 155 -10.22 13.58 3.11
C PRO A 155 -11.38 13.14 2.21
N ASP A 156 -11.48 13.65 0.97
CA ASP A 156 -12.55 13.28 0.03
C ASP A 156 -12.42 11.83 -0.48
N LEU A 157 -11.25 11.21 -0.30
CA LEU A 157 -11.07 9.79 -0.57
C LEU A 157 -11.86 8.89 0.39
N GLY A 158 -12.27 9.40 1.56
CA GLY A 158 -13.03 8.63 2.53
C GLY A 158 -12.26 7.41 3.06
N LEU A 159 -10.95 7.55 3.26
CA LEU A 159 -10.09 6.54 3.84
C LEU A 159 -10.07 6.67 5.37
N ASP A 160 -10.23 5.57 6.08
CA ASP A 160 -10.16 5.53 7.53
C ASP A 160 -8.73 5.49 8.06
N ALA A 161 -7.79 4.99 7.24
CA ALA A 161 -6.37 5.01 7.53
C ALA A 161 -5.53 4.81 6.25
N VAL A 162 -4.22 5.12 6.35
CA VAL A 162 -3.23 4.82 5.31
C VAL A 162 -2.08 4.01 5.92
N ILE A 163 -1.59 3.02 5.16
CA ILE A 163 -0.50 2.13 5.58
C ILE A 163 0.62 2.22 4.54
N ALA A 164 1.84 2.51 4.96
CA ALA A 164 3.00 2.66 4.08
C ALA A 164 4.15 1.75 4.48
N PHE A 165 4.59 0.91 3.56
CA PHE A 165 5.83 0.15 3.64
C PHE A 165 6.92 0.88 2.89
N TYR A 166 7.99 1.24 3.59
CA TYR A 166 9.19 1.90 3.04
C TYR A 166 8.89 2.91 1.92
N GLY A 167 7.84 3.73 2.11
CA GLY A 167 7.54 4.86 1.25
C GLY A 167 8.68 5.88 1.30
N MET A 168 9.22 6.25 0.14
CA MET A 168 10.29 7.25 0.08
C MET A 168 9.74 8.62 0.48
N LEU A 169 10.26 9.18 1.58
CA LEU A 169 9.77 10.43 2.15
C LEU A 169 10.31 11.67 1.44
N SER A 170 11.57 11.61 0.96
CA SER A 170 12.31 12.69 0.30
C SER A 170 12.97 12.17 -0.99
N PRO A 171 12.24 12.14 -2.13
CA PRO A 171 12.78 11.60 -3.39
C PRO A 171 13.96 12.39 -3.95
N GLU A 172 14.13 13.66 -3.58
CA GLU A 172 15.28 14.50 -3.97
C GLU A 172 16.62 13.90 -3.53
N ARG A 173 16.65 13.12 -2.45
CA ARG A 173 17.85 12.39 -2.01
C ARG A 173 18.30 11.33 -3.01
N ALA A 174 17.36 10.78 -3.75
CA ALA A 174 17.64 9.82 -4.84
C ALA A 174 17.80 10.51 -6.22
N GLY A 175 17.84 11.85 -6.27
CA GLY A 175 17.91 12.61 -7.51
C GLY A 175 16.61 12.68 -8.30
N LEU A 176 15.49 12.35 -7.65
CA LEU A 176 14.13 12.38 -8.23
C LEU A 176 13.43 13.70 -7.84
N ASP A 177 14.07 14.82 -8.15
CA ASP A 177 13.57 16.17 -7.82
C ASP A 177 12.58 16.66 -8.89
N SER A 178 11.36 16.12 -8.86
CA SER A 178 10.23 16.59 -9.65
C SER A 178 9.11 17.05 -8.71
N PRO A 179 8.43 18.16 -8.98
CA PRO A 179 7.29 18.61 -8.18
C PRO A 179 6.12 17.62 -8.23
N ASP A 180 6.04 16.82 -9.29
CA ASP A 180 4.97 15.84 -9.51
C ASP A 180 5.32 14.44 -8.95
N PHE A 181 6.58 14.23 -8.52
CA PHE A 181 6.98 12.96 -7.91
C PHE A 181 6.48 12.89 -6.44
N PRO A 182 5.98 11.73 -5.99
CA PRO A 182 5.47 11.59 -4.62
C PRO A 182 6.55 11.89 -3.58
N ALA A 183 6.30 12.87 -2.74
CA ALA A 183 7.21 13.34 -1.69
C ALA A 183 6.41 13.61 -0.39
N PRO A 184 6.10 12.58 0.41
CA PRO A 184 5.27 12.71 1.59
C PRO A 184 5.74 13.79 2.56
N LEU A 185 7.05 13.94 2.76
CA LEU A 185 7.59 14.93 3.68
C LEU A 185 7.29 16.39 3.27
N ARG A 186 7.15 16.67 1.97
CA ARG A 186 6.74 18.00 1.47
C ARG A 186 5.30 18.36 1.81
N SER A 187 4.47 17.37 2.13
CA SER A 187 3.03 17.51 2.38
C SER A 187 2.60 16.88 3.71
N ALA A 188 3.53 16.53 4.58
CA ALA A 188 3.25 15.88 5.86
C ALA A 188 2.35 16.75 6.76
N ASP A 189 2.44 18.08 6.63
CA ASP A 189 1.59 19.06 7.30
C ASP A 189 0.13 19.06 6.83
N LYS A 190 -0.18 18.35 5.75
CA LYS A 190 -1.54 18.23 5.16
C LYS A 190 -2.18 16.88 5.42
N ILE A 191 -1.42 15.91 5.93
CA ILE A 191 -1.97 14.60 6.26
C ILE A 191 -2.95 14.77 7.43
N VAL A 192 -4.15 14.21 7.26
CA VAL A 192 -5.25 14.26 8.24
C VAL A 192 -5.77 12.86 8.59
N THR A 193 -5.42 11.88 7.80
CA THR A 193 -5.84 10.47 7.96
C THR A 193 -4.83 9.73 8.83
N PRO A 194 -5.25 8.84 9.75
CA PRO A 194 -4.36 8.01 10.56
C PRO A 194 -3.33 7.23 9.75
N VAL A 195 -2.10 7.13 10.24
CA VAL A 195 -0.95 6.55 9.52
C VAL A 195 -0.35 5.37 10.27
N LEU A 196 -0.10 4.26 9.54
CA LEU A 196 0.86 3.23 9.94
C LEU A 196 2.01 3.22 8.94
N ALA A 197 3.25 3.47 9.39
CA ALA A 197 4.42 3.47 8.52
C ALA A 197 5.48 2.48 9.02
N LEU A 198 6.01 1.67 8.09
CA LEU A 198 6.91 0.55 8.35
C LEU A 198 8.17 0.68 7.49
N TYR A 199 9.32 0.90 8.12
CA TYR A 199 10.58 1.19 7.44
C TYR A 199 11.65 0.15 7.71
N GLY A 200 12.55 -0.08 6.74
CA GLY A 200 13.80 -0.80 6.94
C GLY A 200 14.85 0.09 7.60
N GLY A 201 15.44 -0.36 8.71
CA GLY A 201 16.45 0.42 9.44
C GLY A 201 17.82 0.50 8.75
N ALA A 202 18.05 -0.31 7.70
CA ALA A 202 19.23 -0.25 6.84
C ALA A 202 18.90 0.22 5.41
N ASP A 203 17.75 0.87 5.22
CA ASP A 203 17.32 1.40 3.92
C ASP A 203 18.08 2.70 3.61
N PRO A 204 18.95 2.73 2.58
CA PRO A 204 19.71 3.94 2.24
C PRO A 204 18.85 5.05 1.61
N LEU A 205 17.63 4.72 1.17
CA LEU A 205 16.71 5.67 0.53
C LEU A 205 15.86 6.45 1.54
N ILE A 206 15.77 5.95 2.78
CA ILE A 206 14.92 6.53 3.82
C ILE A 206 15.73 6.65 5.12
N PRO A 207 16.55 7.71 5.24
CA PRO A 207 17.40 7.89 6.40
C PRO A 207 16.58 8.22 7.65
N PRO A 208 17.10 7.90 8.86
CA PRO A 208 16.39 8.11 10.11
C PRO A 208 15.92 9.55 10.34
N GLU A 209 16.65 10.54 9.85
CA GLU A 209 16.27 11.95 9.96
C GLU A 209 14.98 12.29 9.19
N ASP A 210 14.72 11.64 8.05
CA ASP A 210 13.49 11.84 7.28
C ASP A 210 12.30 11.20 8.00
N ILE A 211 12.50 10.01 8.60
CA ILE A 211 11.47 9.34 9.42
C ILE A 211 11.12 10.22 10.63
N GLN A 212 12.11 10.75 11.33
CA GLN A 212 11.90 11.64 12.49
C GLN A 212 11.18 12.93 12.09
N ALA A 213 11.53 13.52 10.94
CA ALA A 213 10.86 14.73 10.44
C ALA A 213 9.40 14.45 10.07
N PHE A 214 9.13 13.30 9.47
CA PHE A 214 7.77 12.86 9.13
C PHE A 214 6.92 12.64 10.39
N GLU A 215 7.44 11.90 11.38
CA GLU A 215 6.79 11.67 12.66
C GLU A 215 6.51 12.99 13.40
N ALA A 216 7.48 13.91 13.41
CA ALA A 216 7.32 15.22 14.03
C ALA A 216 6.20 16.06 13.37
N ALA A 217 6.07 15.97 12.03
CA ALA A 217 5.00 16.66 11.31
C ALA A 217 3.62 16.07 11.65
N LEU A 218 3.47 14.74 11.64
CA LEU A 218 2.22 14.07 12.04
C LEU A 218 1.83 14.42 13.48
N THR A 219 2.79 14.36 14.40
CA THR A 219 2.57 14.75 15.81
C THR A 219 2.10 16.20 15.93
N SER A 220 2.75 17.12 15.21
CA SER A 220 2.40 18.56 15.25
C SER A 220 0.99 18.82 14.73
N ASN A 221 0.51 18.00 13.79
CA ASN A 221 -0.82 18.09 13.22
C ASN A 221 -1.87 17.32 14.03
N GLY A 222 -1.46 16.61 15.09
CA GLY A 222 -2.36 15.77 15.89
C GLY A 222 -2.92 14.57 15.12
N VAL A 223 -2.20 14.09 14.11
CA VAL A 223 -2.57 12.91 13.33
C VAL A 223 -2.21 11.65 14.13
N PRO A 224 -3.16 10.74 14.39
CA PRO A 224 -2.86 9.44 14.97
C PRO A 224 -1.89 8.66 14.07
N HIS A 225 -0.79 8.15 14.64
CA HIS A 225 0.18 7.42 13.84
C HIS A 225 0.96 6.39 14.64
N GLU A 226 1.38 5.35 13.94
CA GLU A 226 2.31 4.33 14.43
C GLU A 226 3.45 4.22 13.41
N ILE A 227 4.70 4.43 13.85
CA ILE A 227 5.88 4.36 13.00
C ILE A 227 6.86 3.34 13.56
N TYR A 228 7.28 2.40 12.71
CA TYR A 228 8.22 1.34 13.10
C TYR A 228 9.38 1.26 12.11
N SER A 229 10.59 1.08 12.65
CA SER A 229 11.79 0.83 11.87
C SER A 229 12.42 -0.49 12.31
N TYR A 230 12.69 -1.38 11.36
CA TYR A 230 13.25 -2.71 11.60
C TYR A 230 14.78 -2.67 11.45
N PRO A 231 15.54 -2.76 12.56
CA PRO A 231 17.00 -2.67 12.53
C PRO A 231 17.61 -3.69 11.57
N GLY A 232 18.50 -3.27 10.67
CA GLY A 232 19.18 -4.13 9.72
C GLY A 232 18.35 -4.54 8.49
N ALA A 233 17.05 -4.34 8.50
CA ALA A 233 16.22 -4.65 7.34
C ALA A 233 16.44 -3.63 6.21
N PRO A 234 16.62 -4.07 4.96
CA PRO A 234 16.83 -3.20 3.80
C PRO A 234 15.51 -2.63 3.27
N HIS A 235 15.59 -1.83 2.22
CA HIS A 235 14.44 -1.53 1.38
C HIS A 235 13.78 -2.83 0.88
N SER A 236 12.45 -2.88 0.78
CA SER A 236 11.71 -4.06 0.32
C SER A 236 11.90 -5.33 1.17
N PHE A 237 12.12 -5.19 2.47
CA PHE A 237 12.32 -6.34 3.38
C PHE A 237 11.09 -7.26 3.49
N PHE A 238 9.91 -6.78 3.11
CA PHE A 238 8.65 -7.54 3.20
C PHE A 238 8.53 -8.52 2.03
N ASP A 239 9.45 -9.48 1.98
CA ASP A 239 9.54 -10.53 0.97
C ASP A 239 9.99 -11.83 1.64
N ARG A 240 9.28 -12.91 1.42
CA ARG A 240 9.62 -14.23 2.01
C ARG A 240 10.87 -14.88 1.40
N SER A 241 11.40 -14.33 0.31
CA SER A 241 12.71 -14.76 -0.22
C SER A 241 13.87 -14.26 0.65
N PHE A 242 13.64 -13.29 1.54
CA PHE A 242 14.62 -12.79 2.49
C PHE A 242 14.48 -13.48 3.84
N ASP A 243 14.95 -14.74 3.95
CA ASP A 243 14.89 -15.53 5.18
C ASP A 243 15.50 -14.79 6.39
N GLU A 244 16.55 -14.01 6.19
CA GLU A 244 17.21 -13.21 7.23
C GLU A 244 16.33 -12.09 7.81
N HIS A 245 15.27 -11.70 7.09
CA HIS A 245 14.29 -10.66 7.50
C HIS A 245 12.90 -11.25 7.78
N ALA A 246 12.79 -12.57 7.92
CA ALA A 246 11.52 -13.26 8.16
C ALA A 246 10.81 -12.75 9.43
N ASP A 247 11.57 -12.49 10.49
CA ASP A 247 11.01 -11.97 11.76
C ASP A 247 10.46 -10.55 11.58
N ALA A 248 11.15 -9.68 10.84
CA ALA A 248 10.69 -8.33 10.52
C ALA A 248 9.41 -8.37 9.67
N SER A 249 9.36 -9.25 8.67
CA SER A 249 8.18 -9.45 7.83
C SER A 249 6.98 -9.99 8.62
N ALA A 250 7.20 -10.94 9.54
CA ALA A 250 6.15 -11.49 10.38
C ALA A 250 5.61 -10.46 11.38
N ASP A 251 6.48 -9.65 11.99
CA ASP A 251 6.06 -8.54 12.87
C ASP A 251 5.31 -7.47 12.08
N ALA A 252 5.79 -7.11 10.89
CA ALA A 252 5.10 -6.14 10.03
C ALA A 252 3.67 -6.61 9.68
N TRP A 253 3.47 -7.89 9.34
CA TRP A 253 2.14 -8.46 9.17
C TRP A 253 1.26 -8.28 10.40
N ARG A 254 1.77 -8.64 11.60
CA ARG A 254 0.99 -8.49 12.84
C ARG A 254 0.58 -7.04 13.04
N ARG A 255 1.49 -6.08 12.84
CA ARG A 255 1.18 -4.65 12.97
C ARG A 255 0.12 -4.18 12.00
N VAL A 256 0.19 -4.62 10.74
CA VAL A 256 -0.86 -4.33 9.75
C VAL A 256 -2.21 -4.86 10.22
N LEU A 257 -2.29 -6.14 10.59
CA LEU A 257 -3.56 -6.75 11.00
C LEU A 257 -4.10 -6.18 12.31
N ASP A 258 -3.22 -5.86 13.28
CA ASP A 258 -3.62 -5.18 14.53
C ASP A 258 -4.13 -3.77 14.25
N PHE A 259 -3.50 -3.05 13.31
CA PHE A 259 -3.93 -1.71 12.93
C PHE A 259 -5.29 -1.73 12.22
N LEU A 260 -5.52 -2.68 11.31
CA LEU A 260 -6.84 -2.88 10.68
C LEU A 260 -7.92 -3.16 11.72
N GLY A 261 -7.63 -3.98 12.74
CA GLY A 261 -8.55 -4.23 13.85
C GLY A 261 -8.82 -2.99 14.71
N LYS A 262 -7.83 -2.09 14.88
CA LYS A 262 -8.03 -0.79 15.55
C LYS A 262 -8.91 0.14 14.72
N VAL A 263 -8.73 0.17 13.39
CA VAL A 263 -9.58 0.94 12.47
C VAL A 263 -11.03 0.47 12.59
N GLU A 264 -11.28 -0.84 12.52
CA GLU A 264 -12.60 -1.43 12.69
C GLU A 264 -13.26 -1.02 14.02
N ALA A 265 -12.50 -1.03 15.10
CA ALA A 265 -12.99 -0.66 16.42
C ALA A 265 -13.16 0.85 16.63
N GLY A 266 -12.77 1.70 15.65
CA GLY A 266 -12.71 3.16 15.82
C GLY A 266 -11.69 3.60 16.88
N ALA A 267 -10.65 2.78 17.11
CA ALA A 267 -9.68 2.94 18.20
C ALA A 267 -8.31 3.47 17.72
N VAL A 268 -8.22 3.90 16.46
CA VAL A 268 -7.05 4.62 15.95
C VAL A 268 -7.15 6.05 16.45
N ALA A 269 -6.47 6.35 17.56
CA ALA A 269 -6.53 7.66 18.22
C ALA A 269 -5.11 8.15 18.56
#